data_d23122ba7e2207f48a9cf8d06431525d
#
_entry.id   d23122ba7e2207f48a9cf8d06431525d
#
_cell.length_a   1.000
_cell.length_b   1.000
_cell.length_c   1.000
_cell.angle_alpha   90.00
_cell.angle_beta   90.00
_cell.angle_gamma   90.00
#
_symmetry.space_group_name_H-M   'P 1'
#
loop_
_entity.id
_entity.type
_entity.pdbx_description
1 polymer ?
#
loop_
_entity_poly.entity_id
_entity_poly.type
_entity_poly.pdbx_seq_one_letter_code
_entity_poly.pdbx_strand_id
1 'polypeptide(L)'
;MSFRAILLAAAASLSLVTAAAAQPIPSTADVAKQRVFANIGLLNSECIRYDAANDRYLISNLGARGLENNGYIAVMSPDGVIVNQKFIEGGRNGATLIDPLGIFIENGLIYVADSTHLRKFDLLTGAPRGEVALPGAGRPNDLFATKDGTVYLSDNGGLSGTIIKVSPTNQVSLLQPRDDIMEKPNGVAVLADGSIVHGGRGVNISYRDASGNLLREKTMPSGMFDAIVPLADSSLLIASQGGRNVYKMTAKGDVSEVAKEITVPGAIGYDSKRNRLLIPQTTAASITFVDLP
;
A
#
# COMPACT_ATOMS: atom_id res chain seq x y z
N MET A 1 -41.65 -57.85 42.68
CA MET A 1 -41.42 -56.42 42.39
C MET A 1 -40.36 -56.37 41.38
N SER A 2 -40.71 -56.03 40.12
CA SER A 2 -39.83 -56.10 38.96
C SER A 2 -39.37 -54.69 38.60
N PHE A 3 -38.06 -54.44 38.66
CA PHE A 3 -37.45 -53.19 38.17
C PHE A 3 -37.12 -53.32 36.68
N ARG A 4 -37.77 -52.55 35.84
CA ARG A 4 -37.43 -52.37 34.43
C ARG A 4 -36.40 -51.24 34.33
N ALA A 5 -35.22 -51.55 33.83
CA ALA A 5 -34.20 -50.57 33.42
C ALA A 5 -34.55 -50.02 32.03
N ILE A 6 -34.66 -48.71 31.94
CA ILE A 6 -34.82 -47.99 30.67
C ILE A 6 -33.41 -47.59 30.19
N LEU A 7 -32.94 -48.17 29.06
CA LEU A 7 -31.76 -47.70 28.35
C LEU A 7 -32.15 -46.47 27.51
N LEU A 8 -31.55 -45.33 27.79
CA LEU A 8 -31.52 -44.17 26.86
C LEU A 8 -30.35 -44.34 25.90
N ALA A 9 -30.63 -44.51 24.62
CA ALA A 9 -29.62 -44.43 23.57
C ALA A 9 -29.44 -42.98 23.17
N ALA A 10 -28.28 -42.41 23.43
CA ALA A 10 -27.89 -41.09 22.94
C ALA A 10 -27.32 -41.25 21.49
N ALA A 11 -28.03 -40.77 20.50
CA ALA A 11 -27.54 -40.67 19.13
C ALA A 11 -26.64 -39.40 19.01
N ALA A 12 -25.33 -39.60 18.86
CA ALA A 12 -24.40 -38.56 18.53
C ALA A 12 -24.45 -38.28 17.02
N SER A 13 -25.01 -37.14 16.65
CA SER A 13 -24.95 -36.64 15.28
C SER A 13 -23.55 -36.07 14.98
N LEU A 14 -22.75 -36.78 14.20
CA LEU A 14 -21.50 -36.30 13.66
C LEU A 14 -21.82 -35.35 12.48
N SER A 15 -21.73 -34.07 12.69
CA SER A 15 -21.76 -33.08 11.61
C SER A 15 -20.40 -33.11 10.87
N LEU A 16 -20.38 -33.62 9.64
CA LEU A 16 -19.24 -33.46 8.73
C LEU A 16 -19.15 -31.98 8.35
N VAL A 17 -18.14 -31.31 8.87
CA VAL A 17 -17.71 -30.02 8.32
C VAL A 17 -16.92 -30.33 7.06
N THR A 18 -17.56 -30.18 5.91
CA THR A 18 -16.86 -30.22 4.62
C THR A 18 -15.99 -28.98 4.52
N ALA A 19 -14.66 -29.16 4.61
CA ALA A 19 -13.72 -28.10 4.26
C ALA A 19 -13.98 -27.71 2.79
N ALA A 20 -14.38 -26.46 2.57
CA ALA A 20 -14.48 -25.90 1.23
C ALA A 20 -13.09 -25.94 0.61
N ALA A 21 -12.90 -26.78 -0.41
CA ALA A 21 -11.68 -26.82 -1.18
C ALA A 21 -11.47 -25.43 -1.80
N ALA A 22 -10.31 -24.83 -1.56
CA ALA A 22 -9.91 -23.59 -2.22
C ALA A 22 -10.02 -23.80 -3.73
N GLN A 23 -10.83 -22.98 -4.40
CA GLN A 23 -10.98 -23.03 -5.85
C GLN A 23 -9.61 -22.71 -6.47
N PRO A 24 -9.11 -23.49 -7.45
CA PRO A 24 -7.88 -23.16 -8.13
C PRO A 24 -8.03 -21.80 -8.81
N ILE A 25 -7.09 -20.89 -8.57
CA ILE A 25 -7.01 -19.61 -9.28
C ILE A 25 -6.87 -19.94 -10.77
N PRO A 26 -7.69 -19.37 -11.65
CA PRO A 26 -7.54 -19.62 -13.08
C PRO A 26 -6.12 -19.27 -13.50
N SER A 27 -5.43 -20.20 -14.14
CA SER A 27 -4.13 -19.97 -14.78
C SER A 27 -4.29 -18.82 -15.75
N THR A 28 -3.71 -17.67 -15.43
CA THR A 28 -3.75 -16.52 -16.32
C THR A 28 -2.98 -16.84 -17.59
N ALA A 29 -3.65 -16.63 -18.71
CA ALA A 29 -2.95 -16.44 -19.98
C ALA A 29 -1.88 -15.36 -19.78
N ASP A 30 -0.66 -15.67 -20.18
CA ASP A 30 0.51 -14.81 -20.26
C ASP A 30 0.68 -13.76 -19.14
N VAL A 31 1.46 -14.11 -18.11
CA VAL A 31 2.00 -13.09 -17.19
C VAL A 31 2.75 -12.08 -18.05
N ALA A 32 2.27 -10.84 -18.05
CA ALA A 32 2.85 -9.77 -18.82
C ALA A 32 4.36 -9.69 -18.59
N LYS A 33 5.13 -9.45 -19.66
CA LYS A 33 6.59 -9.45 -19.61
C LYS A 33 7.11 -8.48 -18.57
N GLN A 34 7.78 -8.99 -17.54
CA GLN A 34 8.39 -8.19 -16.49
C GLN A 34 9.74 -7.64 -16.98
N ARG A 35 9.96 -6.33 -16.79
CA ARG A 35 11.25 -5.68 -17.04
C ARG A 35 11.82 -5.21 -15.71
N VAL A 36 12.97 -5.76 -15.32
CA VAL A 36 13.61 -5.46 -14.03
C VAL A 36 14.79 -4.52 -14.25
N PHE A 37 14.79 -3.41 -13.50
CA PHE A 37 15.88 -2.44 -13.46
C PHE A 37 16.57 -2.55 -12.10
N ALA A 38 17.72 -3.23 -12.08
CA ALA A 38 18.53 -3.45 -10.90
C ALA A 38 19.84 -2.68 -10.97
N ASN A 39 20.48 -2.44 -9.81
CA ASN A 39 21.77 -1.74 -9.71
C ASN A 39 21.75 -0.33 -10.33
N ILE A 40 20.60 0.36 -10.25
CA ILE A 40 20.40 1.69 -10.82
C ILE A 40 20.68 2.82 -9.81
N GLY A 41 21.40 2.53 -8.72
CA GLY A 41 21.84 3.51 -7.73
C GLY A 41 20.81 3.86 -6.66
N LEU A 42 19.69 3.16 -6.60
CA LEU A 42 18.66 3.34 -5.55
C LEU A 42 19.06 2.59 -4.26
N LEU A 43 18.65 3.14 -3.12
CA LEU A 43 18.95 2.56 -1.79
C LEU A 43 17.66 2.40 -0.97
N ASN A 44 17.23 1.15 -0.77
CA ASN A 44 16.02 0.81 -0.03
C ASN A 44 14.78 1.55 -0.58
N SER A 45 14.47 1.35 -1.87
CA SER A 45 13.33 1.95 -2.54
C SER A 45 12.03 1.40 -1.99
N GLU A 46 11.13 2.26 -1.52
CA GLU A 46 9.92 1.82 -0.84
C GLU A 46 8.66 2.06 -1.67
N CYS A 47 8.53 3.24 -2.27
CA CYS A 47 7.34 3.62 -3.01
C CYS A 47 7.71 4.19 -4.38
N ILE A 48 6.85 3.94 -5.38
CA ILE A 48 6.96 4.56 -6.71
C ILE A 48 5.59 5.11 -7.12
N ARG A 49 5.57 6.32 -7.69
CA ARG A 49 4.34 6.95 -8.20
C ARG A 49 4.57 7.56 -9.58
N TYR A 50 3.57 7.48 -10.43
CA TYR A 50 3.56 8.14 -11.73
C TYR A 50 3.14 9.59 -11.60
N ASP A 51 4.01 10.51 -11.99
CA ASP A 51 3.71 11.93 -12.19
C ASP A 51 3.24 12.12 -13.63
N ALA A 52 1.92 12.08 -13.81
CA ALA A 52 1.29 12.16 -15.13
C ALA A 52 1.49 13.54 -15.79
N ALA A 53 1.64 14.61 -15.00
CA ALA A 53 1.82 15.96 -15.51
C ALA A 53 3.19 16.14 -16.18
N ASN A 54 4.22 15.45 -15.69
CA ASN A 54 5.59 15.58 -16.18
C ASN A 54 6.11 14.29 -16.85
N ASP A 55 5.23 13.26 -17.00
CA ASP A 55 5.54 11.96 -17.60
C ASP A 55 6.81 11.32 -17.04
N ARG A 56 6.87 11.17 -15.73
CA ARG A 56 8.00 10.63 -14.98
C ARG A 56 7.55 9.81 -13.76
N TYR A 57 8.47 9.10 -13.18
CA TYR A 57 8.22 8.34 -11.93
C TYR A 57 9.01 8.97 -10.78
N LEU A 58 8.35 9.11 -9.64
CA LEU A 58 8.96 9.51 -8.37
C LEU A 58 9.13 8.28 -7.49
N ILE A 59 10.32 8.12 -6.89
CA ILE A 59 10.66 6.94 -6.10
C ILE A 59 11.21 7.38 -4.75
N SER A 60 10.54 6.99 -3.66
CA SER A 60 11.07 7.19 -2.31
C SER A 60 12.16 6.18 -1.99
N ASN A 61 13.18 6.64 -1.28
CA ASN A 61 14.32 5.84 -0.86
C ASN A 61 14.69 6.21 0.57
N LEU A 62 14.78 5.20 1.44
CA LEU A 62 15.14 5.42 2.85
C LEU A 62 16.59 5.92 3.01
N GLY A 63 17.42 5.72 2.00
CA GLY A 63 18.84 6.07 2.06
C GLY A 63 19.69 5.01 2.75
N ALA A 64 20.88 5.39 3.16
CA ALA A 64 21.82 4.48 3.83
C ALA A 64 21.46 4.29 5.30
N ARG A 65 21.48 3.05 5.78
CA ARG A 65 21.17 2.73 7.17
C ARG A 65 22.17 3.38 8.14
N GLY A 66 21.66 3.85 9.27
CA GLY A 66 22.46 4.44 10.33
C GLY A 66 22.87 5.88 10.11
N LEU A 67 22.40 6.52 9.03
CA LEU A 67 22.52 7.96 8.80
C LEU A 67 21.15 8.61 9.01
N GLU A 68 21.16 9.76 9.69
CA GLU A 68 19.94 10.55 9.88
C GLU A 68 19.71 11.50 8.71
N ASN A 69 18.44 11.78 8.41
CA ASN A 69 18.03 12.77 7.41
C ASN A 69 18.73 12.60 6.05
N ASN A 70 18.85 11.37 5.59
CA ASN A 70 19.53 11.00 4.33
C ASN A 70 18.62 10.29 3.33
N GLY A 71 17.32 10.22 3.62
CA GLY A 71 16.31 9.77 2.69
C GLY A 71 16.21 10.70 1.50
N TYR A 72 15.69 10.20 0.39
CA TYR A 72 15.56 11.00 -0.82
C TYR A 72 14.43 10.51 -1.72
N ILE A 73 13.97 11.41 -2.61
CA ILE A 73 13.08 11.08 -3.71
C ILE A 73 13.89 11.13 -5.00
N ALA A 74 13.94 10.03 -5.74
CA ALA A 74 14.54 9.94 -7.07
C ALA A 74 13.50 10.17 -8.17
N VAL A 75 13.97 10.62 -9.34
CA VAL A 75 13.18 10.72 -10.56
C VAL A 75 13.68 9.71 -11.58
N MET A 76 12.78 8.91 -12.13
CA MET A 76 13.03 7.94 -13.18
C MET A 76 12.19 8.27 -14.41
N SER A 77 12.76 8.13 -15.60
CA SER A 77 12.02 8.23 -16.86
C SER A 77 11.14 6.98 -17.09
N PRO A 78 10.11 7.06 -17.96
CA PRO A 78 9.31 5.89 -18.31
C PRO A 78 10.09 4.74 -18.98
N ASP A 79 11.31 5.02 -19.47
CA ASP A 79 12.20 4.02 -20.04
C ASP A 79 13.06 3.30 -18.98
N GLY A 80 12.95 3.70 -17.71
CA GLY A 80 13.67 3.06 -16.60
C GLY A 80 15.04 3.68 -16.30
N VAL A 81 15.31 4.89 -16.81
CA VAL A 81 16.56 5.61 -16.54
C VAL A 81 16.40 6.56 -15.36
N ILE A 82 17.30 6.52 -14.39
CA ILE A 82 17.35 7.51 -13.31
C ILE A 82 17.84 8.84 -13.89
N VAL A 83 16.96 9.83 -13.99
CA VAL A 83 17.27 11.16 -14.55
C VAL A 83 17.67 12.17 -13.49
N ASN A 84 17.24 11.95 -12.24
CA ASN A 84 17.69 12.70 -11.07
C ASN A 84 17.63 11.80 -9.85
N GLN A 85 18.78 11.38 -9.35
CA GLN A 85 18.85 10.44 -8.23
C GLN A 85 18.39 11.06 -6.92
N LYS A 86 18.56 12.37 -6.74
CA LYS A 86 18.26 13.09 -5.50
C LYS A 86 17.49 14.39 -5.82
N PHE A 87 16.32 14.22 -6.41
CA PHE A 87 15.43 15.33 -6.73
C PHE A 87 15.01 16.09 -5.47
N ILE A 88 14.72 15.36 -4.40
CA ILE A 88 14.56 15.87 -3.05
C ILE A 88 15.51 15.06 -2.16
N GLU A 89 16.39 15.70 -1.42
CA GLU A 89 17.36 15.05 -0.54
C GLU A 89 17.24 15.62 0.86
N GLY A 90 17.10 14.73 1.86
CA GLY A 90 17.13 15.11 3.26
C GLY A 90 18.43 15.85 3.62
N GLY A 91 18.33 16.89 4.43
CA GLY A 91 19.45 17.75 4.80
C GLY A 91 19.91 18.74 3.73
N ARG A 92 19.23 18.83 2.58
CA ARG A 92 19.55 19.78 1.51
C ARG A 92 18.36 20.69 1.16
N ASN A 93 18.66 21.94 0.80
CA ASN A 93 17.68 22.95 0.36
C ASN A 93 16.48 23.10 1.31
N GLY A 94 16.72 22.93 2.63
CA GLY A 94 15.69 23.00 3.66
C GLY A 94 14.77 21.77 3.73
N ALA A 95 15.03 20.71 2.95
CA ALA A 95 14.25 19.48 3.01
C ALA A 95 14.68 18.61 4.20
N THR A 96 13.70 17.99 4.85
CA THR A 96 13.90 16.91 5.81
C THR A 96 13.27 15.65 5.24
N LEU A 97 14.04 14.57 5.14
CA LEU A 97 13.60 13.22 4.77
C LEU A 97 14.42 12.21 5.59
N ILE A 98 13.80 11.66 6.63
CA ILE A 98 14.44 10.73 7.57
C ILE A 98 14.33 9.30 7.07
N ASP A 99 13.09 8.80 6.98
CA ASP A 99 12.72 7.48 6.48
C ASP A 99 11.49 7.62 5.56
N PRO A 100 11.64 8.22 4.36
CA PRO A 100 10.50 8.42 3.47
C PRO A 100 10.00 7.08 2.93
N LEU A 101 8.77 6.73 3.30
CA LEU A 101 8.09 5.51 2.90
C LEU A 101 7.13 5.80 1.75
N GLY A 102 5.82 5.84 2.00
CA GLY A 102 4.82 6.14 1.00
C GLY A 102 4.93 7.55 0.46
N ILE A 103 4.68 7.71 -0.82
CA ILE A 103 4.49 9.02 -1.47
C ILE A 103 3.18 9.03 -2.24
N PHE A 104 2.55 10.21 -2.34
CA PHE A 104 1.37 10.43 -3.17
C PHE A 104 1.46 11.79 -3.87
N ILE A 105 0.88 11.88 -5.07
CA ILE A 105 0.90 13.11 -5.87
C ILE A 105 -0.53 13.59 -6.02
N GLU A 106 -0.82 14.78 -5.51
CA GLU A 106 -2.12 15.43 -5.69
C GLU A 106 -1.97 16.95 -5.66
N ASN A 107 -2.74 17.65 -6.48
CA ASN A 107 -2.80 19.13 -6.50
C ASN A 107 -1.44 19.83 -6.63
N GLY A 108 -0.51 19.27 -7.42
CA GLY A 108 0.82 19.85 -7.62
C GLY A 108 1.77 19.68 -6.43
N LEU A 109 1.41 18.85 -5.47
CA LEU A 109 2.21 18.50 -4.30
C LEU A 109 2.62 17.04 -4.32
N ILE A 110 3.79 16.77 -3.73
CA ILE A 110 4.24 15.45 -3.31
C ILE A 110 4.00 15.37 -1.80
N TYR A 111 3.15 14.43 -1.38
CA TYR A 111 2.95 14.08 0.01
C TYR A 111 3.85 12.90 0.35
N VAL A 112 4.51 12.93 1.50
CA VAL A 112 5.46 11.90 1.93
C VAL A 112 5.16 11.49 3.36
N ALA A 113 4.93 10.20 3.60
CA ALA A 113 4.97 9.62 4.94
C ALA A 113 6.44 9.46 5.35
N ASP A 114 6.90 10.22 6.33
CA ASP A 114 8.31 10.26 6.72
C ASP A 114 8.46 10.26 8.24
N SER A 115 8.91 9.12 8.78
CA SER A 115 9.06 8.94 10.22
C SER A 115 7.75 9.27 10.97
N THR A 116 7.68 10.33 11.76
CA THR A 116 6.49 10.77 12.51
C THR A 116 5.81 12.00 11.91
N HIS A 117 6.04 12.25 10.61
CA HIS A 117 5.54 13.43 9.93
C HIS A 117 4.90 13.09 8.57
N LEU A 118 3.89 13.87 8.19
CA LEU A 118 3.47 14.05 6.80
C LEU A 118 4.21 15.25 6.24
N ARG A 119 5.11 15.03 5.26
CA ARG A 119 5.82 16.11 4.60
C ARG A 119 5.21 16.43 3.25
N LYS A 120 5.32 17.69 2.85
CA LYS A 120 4.79 18.21 1.58
C LYS A 120 5.88 18.90 0.80
N PHE A 121 5.98 18.58 -0.47
CA PHE A 121 6.94 19.21 -1.39
C PHE A 121 6.23 19.65 -2.67
N ASP A 122 6.77 20.65 -3.32
CA ASP A 122 6.32 21.09 -4.63
C ASP A 122 6.65 20.03 -5.69
N LEU A 123 5.67 19.65 -6.50
CA LEU A 123 5.84 18.58 -7.49
C LEU A 123 6.87 18.92 -8.56
N LEU A 124 6.96 20.19 -8.99
CA LEU A 124 7.83 20.59 -10.09
C LEU A 124 9.26 20.82 -9.62
N THR A 125 9.44 21.49 -8.48
CA THR A 125 10.75 21.97 -8.01
C THR A 125 11.37 21.13 -6.90
N GLY A 126 10.58 20.29 -6.20
CA GLY A 126 11.01 19.56 -5.02
C GLY A 126 11.16 20.45 -3.77
N ALA A 127 10.81 21.72 -3.84
CA ALA A 127 10.93 22.63 -2.69
C ALA A 127 9.97 22.24 -1.55
N PRO A 128 10.40 22.33 -0.28
CA PRO A 128 9.52 22.08 0.85
C PRO A 128 8.29 23.01 0.85
N ARG A 129 7.11 22.45 1.12
CA ARG A 129 5.81 23.14 1.22
C ARG A 129 5.18 23.00 2.61
N GLY A 130 5.95 22.55 3.58
CA GLY A 130 5.54 22.37 4.96
C GLY A 130 5.43 20.92 5.38
N GLU A 131 5.13 20.74 6.65
CA GLU A 131 5.01 19.43 7.28
C GLU A 131 3.91 19.44 8.36
N VAL A 132 3.42 18.26 8.70
CA VAL A 132 2.45 18.05 9.78
C VAL A 132 3.00 16.95 10.68
N ALA A 133 3.23 17.27 11.94
CA ALA A 133 3.58 16.26 12.94
C ALA A 133 2.38 15.32 13.16
N LEU A 134 2.65 14.04 13.34
CA LEU A 134 1.66 12.98 13.55
C LEU A 134 1.81 12.42 14.99
N PRO A 135 1.21 13.08 15.98
CA PRO A 135 1.39 12.70 17.38
C PRO A 135 0.93 11.27 17.65
N GLY A 136 1.78 10.48 18.31
CA GLY A 136 1.50 9.09 18.64
C GLY A 136 1.57 8.12 17.46
N ALA A 137 1.97 8.57 16.29
CA ALA A 137 2.27 7.67 15.17
C ALA A 137 3.47 6.78 15.52
N GLY A 138 3.36 5.50 15.18
CA GLY A 138 4.42 4.54 15.39
C GLY A 138 5.31 4.39 14.15
N ARG A 139 4.68 4.21 12.99
CA ARG A 139 5.35 4.10 11.69
C ARG A 139 4.33 4.39 10.57
N PRO A 140 4.07 5.68 10.27
CA PRO A 140 3.32 6.04 9.07
C PRO A 140 3.98 5.42 7.85
N ASN A 141 3.19 4.72 7.03
CA ASN A 141 3.75 3.92 5.94
C ASN A 141 3.23 4.37 4.57
N ASP A 142 2.08 3.90 4.11
CA ASP A 142 1.51 4.35 2.84
C ASP A 142 0.48 5.48 3.07
N LEU A 143 0.15 6.21 2.01
CA LEU A 143 -0.80 7.32 2.11
C LEU A 143 -1.59 7.53 0.82
N PHE A 144 -2.76 8.13 0.99
CA PHE A 144 -3.61 8.61 -0.09
C PHE A 144 -4.08 10.03 0.20
N ALA A 145 -3.87 10.95 -0.75
CA ALA A 145 -4.39 12.31 -0.67
C ALA A 145 -5.62 12.46 -1.59
N THR A 146 -6.71 12.97 -1.06
CA THR A 146 -7.92 13.26 -1.83
C THR A 146 -7.84 14.65 -2.47
N LYS A 147 -8.68 14.91 -3.48
CA LYS A 147 -8.70 16.18 -4.23
C LYS A 147 -9.00 17.40 -3.37
N ASP A 148 -9.72 17.23 -2.25
CA ASP A 148 -9.98 18.30 -1.28
C ASP A 148 -8.78 18.58 -0.36
N GLY A 149 -7.71 17.79 -0.45
CA GLY A 149 -6.50 17.92 0.37
C GLY A 149 -6.52 17.16 1.67
N THR A 150 -7.54 16.32 1.93
CA THR A 150 -7.52 15.36 3.05
C THR A 150 -6.52 14.26 2.75
N VAL A 151 -5.70 13.87 3.73
CA VAL A 151 -4.73 12.79 3.59
C VAL A 151 -5.04 11.69 4.60
N TYR A 152 -5.08 10.46 4.12
CA TYR A 152 -5.17 9.25 4.94
C TYR A 152 -3.83 8.55 4.91
N LEU A 153 -3.25 8.26 6.08
CA LEU A 153 -1.98 7.54 6.22
C LEU A 153 -2.23 6.26 7.00
N SER A 154 -1.72 5.15 6.52
CA SER A 154 -1.61 3.94 7.32
C SER A 154 -0.49 4.09 8.33
N ASP A 155 -0.72 3.69 9.58
CA ASP A 155 0.32 3.57 10.62
C ASP A 155 0.40 2.11 11.06
N ASN A 156 1.41 1.41 10.60
CA ASN A 156 1.63 0.00 10.92
C ASN A 156 2.55 -0.19 12.14
N GLY A 157 2.92 0.89 12.81
CA GLY A 157 3.70 0.87 14.03
C GLY A 157 2.89 0.50 15.28
N GLY A 158 3.58 0.38 16.41
CA GLY A 158 2.94 0.02 17.67
C GLY A 158 2.37 -1.40 17.68
N LEU A 159 1.43 -1.68 18.61
CA LEU A 159 0.86 -3.02 18.80
C LEU A 159 -0.25 -3.32 17.78
N SER A 160 -1.20 -2.41 17.58
CA SER A 160 -2.40 -2.65 16.76
C SER A 160 -2.41 -1.94 15.41
N GLY A 161 -1.77 -0.80 15.29
CA GLY A 161 -1.82 0.00 14.07
C GLY A 161 -3.12 0.81 13.95
N THR A 162 -3.16 1.75 13.00
CA THR A 162 -4.34 2.59 12.74
C THR A 162 -4.25 3.29 11.37
N ILE A 163 -5.30 4.02 11.01
CA ILE A 163 -5.28 4.99 9.90
C ILE A 163 -5.36 6.39 10.49
N ILE A 164 -4.40 7.23 10.15
CA ILE A 164 -4.33 8.62 10.53
C ILE A 164 -5.00 9.45 9.44
N LYS A 165 -5.85 10.39 9.82
CA LYS A 165 -6.48 11.36 8.93
C LYS A 165 -5.91 12.74 9.20
N VAL A 166 -5.42 13.42 8.17
CA VAL A 166 -4.98 14.80 8.21
C VAL A 166 -5.92 15.63 7.35
N SER A 167 -6.58 16.63 7.95
CA SER A 167 -7.51 17.51 7.22
C SER A 167 -6.77 18.48 6.31
N PRO A 168 -7.46 19.16 5.36
CA PRO A 168 -6.87 20.24 4.56
C PRO A 168 -6.29 21.39 5.39
N THR A 169 -6.76 21.59 6.62
CA THR A 169 -6.28 22.58 7.60
C THR A 169 -5.21 22.02 8.54
N ASN A 170 -4.61 20.85 8.19
CA ASN A 170 -3.57 20.16 8.95
C ASN A 170 -3.99 19.65 10.35
N GLN A 171 -5.27 19.47 10.60
CA GLN A 171 -5.74 18.84 11.83
C GLN A 171 -5.57 17.32 11.72
N VAL A 172 -4.94 16.72 12.73
CA VAL A 172 -4.65 15.30 12.81
C VAL A 172 -5.70 14.61 13.68
N SER A 173 -6.25 13.52 13.20
CA SER A 173 -7.16 12.64 13.93
C SER A 173 -6.94 11.18 13.54
N LEU A 174 -7.43 10.24 14.34
CA LEU A 174 -7.46 8.83 13.97
C LEU A 174 -8.79 8.54 13.29
N LEU A 175 -8.76 7.71 12.24
CA LEU A 175 -9.99 7.25 11.59
C LEU A 175 -10.80 6.39 12.55
N GLN A 176 -10.10 5.50 13.27
CA GLN A 176 -10.65 4.67 14.34
C GLN A 176 -9.69 4.66 15.52
N PRO A 177 -10.16 4.40 16.76
CA PRO A 177 -9.30 4.03 17.86
C PRO A 177 -8.40 2.87 17.44
N ARG A 178 -7.19 2.84 17.98
CA ARG A 178 -6.28 1.72 17.73
C ARG A 178 -6.90 0.43 18.25
N ASP A 179 -7.08 -0.52 17.38
CA ASP A 179 -7.58 -1.85 17.69
C ASP A 179 -6.85 -2.93 16.86
N ASP A 180 -6.94 -4.17 17.29
CA ASP A 180 -6.30 -5.30 16.61
C ASP A 180 -6.99 -5.68 15.30
N ILE A 181 -8.20 -5.16 15.06
CA ILE A 181 -9.00 -5.48 13.87
C ILE A 181 -8.38 -4.91 12.61
N MET A 182 -7.64 -3.78 12.71
CA MET A 182 -6.97 -3.19 11.54
C MET A 182 -5.77 -4.00 11.05
N GLU A 183 -5.29 -4.98 11.80
CA GLU A 183 -4.19 -5.88 11.42
C GLU A 183 -2.93 -5.13 10.91
N LYS A 184 -2.61 -4.02 11.55
CA LYS A 184 -1.48 -3.16 11.18
C LYS A 184 -1.56 -2.72 9.71
N PRO A 185 -2.48 -1.81 9.36
CA PRO A 185 -2.69 -1.37 7.99
C PRO A 185 -1.39 -0.85 7.39
N ASN A 186 -1.14 -1.21 6.13
CA ASN A 186 -0.01 -0.74 5.36
C ASN A 186 -0.52 -0.07 4.07
N GLY A 187 -0.97 -0.81 3.06
CA GLY A 187 -1.62 -0.18 1.91
C GLY A 187 -2.94 0.51 2.28
N VAL A 188 -3.15 1.75 1.84
CA VAL A 188 -4.38 2.52 2.04
C VAL A 188 -4.76 3.30 0.79
N ALA A 189 -6.05 3.36 0.47
CA ALA A 189 -6.58 4.19 -0.60
C ALA A 189 -8.01 4.67 -0.29
N VAL A 190 -8.45 5.71 -1.01
CA VAL A 190 -9.85 6.19 -0.98
C VAL A 190 -10.46 5.92 -2.35
N LEU A 191 -11.62 5.28 -2.36
CA LEU A 191 -12.35 4.94 -3.57
C LEU A 191 -13.25 6.09 -4.04
N ALA A 192 -13.78 5.99 -5.25
CA ALA A 192 -14.63 7.03 -5.84
C ALA A 192 -15.93 7.27 -5.06
N ASP A 193 -16.43 6.27 -4.33
CA ASP A 193 -17.60 6.37 -3.44
C ASP A 193 -17.29 6.98 -2.06
N GLY A 194 -16.01 7.33 -1.81
CA GLY A 194 -15.53 7.87 -0.55
C GLY A 194 -15.18 6.80 0.49
N SER A 195 -15.37 5.52 0.20
CA SER A 195 -14.94 4.46 1.10
C SER A 195 -13.41 4.36 1.17
N ILE A 196 -12.91 4.04 2.35
CA ILE A 196 -11.48 3.86 2.61
C ILE A 196 -11.20 2.37 2.55
N VAL A 197 -10.30 1.97 1.66
CA VAL A 197 -9.84 0.59 1.55
C VAL A 197 -8.43 0.48 2.11
N HIS A 198 -8.20 -0.55 2.92
CA HIS A 198 -6.88 -0.82 3.47
C HIS A 198 -6.61 -2.32 3.58
N GLY A 199 -5.34 -2.65 3.63
CA GLY A 199 -4.83 -3.98 3.95
C GLY A 199 -3.58 -3.86 4.80
N GLY A 200 -3.23 -4.92 5.51
CA GLY A 200 -2.08 -4.94 6.40
C GLY A 200 -1.45 -6.32 6.49
N ARG A 201 -1.11 -6.77 7.70
CA ARG A 201 -0.42 -8.06 7.92
C ARG A 201 -1.29 -9.28 7.65
N GLY A 202 -2.61 -9.15 7.83
CA GLY A 202 -3.56 -10.23 7.59
C GLY A 202 -3.76 -10.54 6.11
N VAL A 203 -4.77 -11.35 5.83
CA VAL A 203 -5.17 -11.76 4.48
C VAL A 203 -6.41 -11.02 3.97
N ASN A 204 -6.97 -10.11 4.79
CA ASN A 204 -8.17 -9.37 4.43
C ASN A 204 -7.84 -7.99 3.87
N ILE A 205 -8.58 -7.61 2.83
CA ILE A 205 -8.73 -6.23 2.40
C ILE A 205 -10.03 -5.71 3.02
N SER A 206 -9.93 -4.68 3.85
CA SER A 206 -11.04 -4.10 4.60
C SER A 206 -11.49 -2.79 3.97
N TYR A 207 -12.81 -2.57 3.95
CA TYR A 207 -13.45 -1.35 3.44
C TYR A 207 -14.15 -0.65 4.60
N ARG A 208 -13.91 0.64 4.76
CA ARG A 208 -14.50 1.44 5.84
C ARG A 208 -15.18 2.69 5.30
N ASP A 209 -16.15 3.20 6.04
CA ASP A 209 -16.74 4.51 5.76
C ASP A 209 -15.81 5.65 6.22
N ALA A 210 -16.19 6.90 5.93
CA ALA A 210 -15.42 8.08 6.30
C ALA A 210 -15.31 8.30 7.83
N SER A 211 -16.14 7.61 8.63
CA SER A 211 -16.08 7.59 10.10
C SER A 211 -15.23 6.44 10.64
N GLY A 212 -14.77 5.54 9.76
CA GLY A 212 -13.94 4.40 10.09
C GLY A 212 -14.70 3.11 10.40
N ASN A 213 -16.03 3.09 10.30
CA ASN A 213 -16.80 1.86 10.51
C ASN A 213 -16.52 0.84 9.42
N LEU A 214 -16.32 -0.42 9.79
CA LEU A 214 -16.12 -1.50 8.84
C LEU A 214 -17.39 -1.74 8.03
N LEU A 215 -17.29 -1.65 6.71
CA LEU A 215 -18.39 -1.91 5.77
C LEU A 215 -18.39 -3.35 5.28
N ARG A 216 -17.22 -3.83 4.89
CA ARG A 216 -17.02 -5.20 4.37
C ARG A 216 -15.55 -5.56 4.35
N GLU A 217 -15.28 -6.84 4.20
CA GLU A 217 -13.95 -7.39 3.97
C GLU A 217 -13.92 -8.36 2.79
N LYS A 218 -12.74 -8.51 2.22
CA LYS A 218 -12.46 -9.50 1.18
C LYS A 218 -11.21 -10.28 1.57
N THR A 219 -11.35 -11.57 1.79
CA THR A 219 -10.22 -12.46 1.99
C THR A 219 -9.51 -12.71 0.67
N MET A 220 -8.20 -12.50 0.67
CA MET A 220 -7.30 -12.67 -0.46
C MET A 220 -6.54 -14.00 -0.35
N PRO A 221 -5.96 -14.51 -1.47
CA PRO A 221 -5.18 -15.75 -1.45
C PRO A 221 -3.91 -15.69 -0.59
N SER A 222 -3.32 -14.51 -0.42
CA SER A 222 -2.18 -14.25 0.47
C SER A 222 -2.29 -12.85 1.06
N GLY A 223 -1.52 -12.56 2.10
CA GLY A 223 -1.58 -11.32 2.87
C GLY A 223 -0.28 -10.51 2.86
N MET A 224 -0.07 -9.73 3.91
CA MET A 224 1.02 -8.77 4.04
C MET A 224 0.99 -7.74 2.90
N PHE A 225 -0.13 -7.01 2.82
CA PHE A 225 -0.37 -6.03 1.75
C PHE A 225 0.41 -4.76 2.01
N ASP A 226 1.19 -4.32 1.02
CA ASP A 226 2.03 -3.13 1.15
C ASP A 226 1.43 -1.90 0.47
N ALA A 227 0.67 -2.10 -0.61
CA ALA A 227 -0.01 -1.01 -1.30
C ALA A 227 -1.32 -1.45 -1.95
N ILE A 228 -2.23 -0.50 -2.09
CA ILE A 228 -3.49 -0.63 -2.82
C ILE A 228 -3.62 0.56 -3.77
N VAL A 229 -3.74 0.29 -5.07
CA VAL A 229 -3.89 1.32 -6.11
C VAL A 229 -5.24 1.15 -6.81
N PRO A 230 -6.19 2.08 -6.61
CA PRO A 230 -7.44 2.09 -7.36
C PRO A 230 -7.21 2.43 -8.84
N LEU A 231 -7.89 1.71 -9.73
CA LEU A 231 -7.90 1.97 -11.16
C LEU A 231 -9.22 2.63 -11.60
N ALA A 232 -9.21 3.23 -12.79
CA ALA A 232 -10.38 3.94 -13.32
C ALA A 232 -11.60 3.01 -13.56
N ASP A 233 -11.37 1.72 -13.78
CA ASP A 233 -12.42 0.70 -13.95
C ASP A 233 -12.97 0.17 -12.60
N SER A 234 -12.63 0.83 -11.50
CA SER A 234 -12.95 0.43 -10.13
C SER A 234 -12.30 -0.89 -9.69
N SER A 235 -11.34 -1.42 -10.43
CA SER A 235 -10.49 -2.50 -9.97
C SER A 235 -9.37 -1.97 -9.07
N LEU A 236 -8.74 -2.86 -8.31
CA LEU A 236 -7.62 -2.54 -7.44
C LEU A 236 -6.39 -3.34 -7.86
N LEU A 237 -5.23 -2.69 -7.87
CA LEU A 237 -3.93 -3.39 -7.84
C LEU A 237 -3.48 -3.46 -6.38
N ILE A 238 -3.06 -4.64 -5.94
CA ILE A 238 -2.77 -4.93 -4.54
C ILE A 238 -1.42 -5.65 -4.44
N ALA A 239 -0.43 -5.00 -3.85
CA ALA A 239 0.88 -5.60 -3.59
C ALA A 239 0.81 -6.53 -2.38
N SER A 240 1.23 -7.78 -2.53
CA SER A 240 1.27 -8.79 -1.47
C SER A 240 2.70 -9.29 -1.26
N GLN A 241 3.30 -8.91 -0.14
CA GLN A 241 4.61 -9.44 0.25
C GLN A 241 4.54 -10.91 0.63
N GLY A 242 3.45 -11.33 1.29
CA GLY A 242 3.22 -12.74 1.65
C GLY A 242 3.08 -13.66 0.45
N GLY A 243 2.46 -13.18 -0.63
CA GLY A 243 2.32 -13.92 -1.89
C GLY A 243 3.49 -13.72 -2.86
N ARG A 244 4.36 -12.73 -2.61
CA ARG A 244 5.44 -12.33 -3.52
C ARG A 244 4.90 -11.99 -4.92
N ASN A 245 3.78 -11.26 -4.96
CA ASN A 245 3.03 -10.98 -6.18
C ASN A 245 2.28 -9.65 -6.10
N VAL A 246 1.67 -9.26 -7.21
CA VAL A 246 0.66 -8.22 -7.26
C VAL A 246 -0.63 -8.84 -7.81
N TYR A 247 -1.72 -8.63 -7.09
CA TYR A 247 -3.06 -8.99 -7.53
C TYR A 247 -3.74 -7.83 -8.26
N LYS A 248 -4.59 -8.16 -9.24
CA LYS A 248 -5.68 -7.30 -9.69
C LYS A 248 -6.99 -7.89 -9.15
N MET A 249 -7.75 -7.07 -8.42
CA MET A 249 -9.08 -7.41 -7.97
C MET A 249 -10.10 -6.57 -8.72
N THR A 250 -11.03 -7.20 -9.42
CA THR A 250 -12.09 -6.49 -10.15
C THR A 250 -13.11 -5.85 -9.20
N ALA A 251 -13.92 -4.92 -9.69
CA ALA A 251 -15.04 -4.34 -8.91
C ALA A 251 -16.03 -5.41 -8.40
N LYS A 252 -16.11 -6.57 -9.07
CA LYS A 252 -16.94 -7.72 -8.64
C LYS A 252 -16.26 -8.58 -7.56
N GLY A 253 -14.97 -8.34 -7.27
CA GLY A 253 -14.19 -9.09 -6.30
C GLY A 253 -13.48 -10.32 -6.87
N ASP A 254 -13.43 -10.49 -8.20
CA ASP A 254 -12.61 -11.52 -8.84
C ASP A 254 -11.13 -11.14 -8.72
N VAL A 255 -10.30 -12.10 -8.32
CA VAL A 255 -8.88 -11.88 -8.05
C VAL A 255 -8.03 -12.65 -9.05
N SER A 256 -7.05 -11.99 -9.65
CA SER A 256 -6.04 -12.59 -10.52
C SER A 256 -4.65 -12.06 -10.19
N GLU A 257 -3.61 -12.84 -10.46
CA GLU A 257 -2.22 -12.37 -10.35
C GLU A 257 -1.80 -11.66 -11.64
N VAL A 258 -1.23 -10.46 -11.52
CA VAL A 258 -0.72 -9.66 -12.65
C VAL A 258 0.80 -9.54 -12.65
N ALA A 259 1.44 -9.84 -11.54
CA ALA A 259 2.91 -9.99 -11.42
C ALA A 259 3.23 -11.09 -10.43
N LYS A 260 4.31 -11.86 -10.67
CA LYS A 260 4.74 -13.01 -9.87
C LYS A 260 6.23 -12.93 -9.58
N GLU A 261 6.68 -13.72 -8.59
CA GLU A 261 8.10 -13.86 -8.23
C GLU A 261 8.76 -12.52 -7.82
N ILE A 262 7.95 -11.61 -7.27
CA ILE A 262 8.44 -10.34 -6.72
C ILE A 262 8.93 -10.61 -5.30
N THR A 263 10.22 -10.37 -5.03
CA THR A 263 10.83 -10.77 -3.75
C THR A 263 10.17 -10.08 -2.56
N VAL A 264 10.07 -8.75 -2.58
CA VAL A 264 9.37 -7.94 -1.57
C VAL A 264 8.77 -6.74 -2.32
N PRO A 265 7.53 -6.86 -2.83
CA PRO A 265 6.87 -5.72 -3.45
C PRO A 265 6.62 -4.64 -2.39
N GLY A 266 7.12 -3.44 -2.63
CA GLY A 266 6.84 -2.25 -1.83
C GLY A 266 5.56 -1.54 -2.31
N ALA A 267 5.45 -0.24 -2.00
CA ALA A 267 4.30 0.56 -2.39
C ALA A 267 4.28 0.82 -3.90
N ILE A 268 3.51 0.00 -4.61
CA ILE A 268 3.39 -0.02 -6.07
C ILE A 268 2.75 1.25 -6.62
N GLY A 269 3.06 1.59 -7.87
CA GLY A 269 2.41 2.64 -8.65
C GLY A 269 1.78 2.12 -9.92
N TYR A 270 1.01 2.98 -10.57
CA TYR A 270 0.39 2.69 -11.86
C TYR A 270 0.57 3.86 -12.82
N ASP A 271 1.16 3.58 -13.98
CA ASP A 271 1.27 4.50 -15.11
C ASP A 271 0.04 4.32 -16.01
N SER A 272 -0.92 5.22 -15.87
CA SER A 272 -2.18 5.17 -16.62
C SER A 272 -2.02 5.45 -18.11
N LYS A 273 -0.93 6.13 -18.52
CA LYS A 273 -0.65 6.42 -19.92
C LYS A 273 -0.20 5.18 -20.69
N ARG A 274 0.53 4.27 -20.00
CA ARG A 274 1.11 3.06 -20.61
C ARG A 274 0.43 1.78 -20.17
N ASN A 275 -0.62 1.84 -19.35
CA ASN A 275 -1.24 0.70 -18.68
C ASN A 275 -0.19 -0.17 -17.97
N ARG A 276 0.68 0.45 -17.18
CA ARG A 276 1.87 -0.17 -16.61
C ARG A 276 1.84 -0.16 -15.10
N LEU A 277 2.04 -1.33 -14.52
CA LEU A 277 2.31 -1.51 -13.09
C LEU A 277 3.80 -1.25 -12.82
N LEU A 278 4.06 -0.49 -11.75
CA LEU A 278 5.39 -0.10 -11.28
C LEU A 278 5.61 -0.73 -9.90
N ILE A 279 6.66 -1.53 -9.73
CA ILE A 279 6.90 -2.30 -8.51
C ILE A 279 8.30 -1.99 -7.97
N PRO A 280 8.42 -1.25 -6.86
CA PRO A 280 9.68 -1.16 -6.15
C PRO A 280 9.90 -2.47 -5.37
N GLN A 281 11.13 -2.95 -5.36
CA GLN A 281 11.54 -4.11 -4.55
C GLN A 281 12.54 -3.63 -3.51
N THR A 282 12.05 -3.34 -2.32
CA THR A 282 12.79 -2.64 -1.26
C THR A 282 14.13 -3.28 -0.94
N THR A 283 14.17 -4.58 -0.74
CA THR A 283 15.39 -5.31 -0.38
C THR A 283 16.32 -5.60 -1.54
N ALA A 284 15.80 -5.60 -2.76
CA ALA A 284 16.57 -5.89 -3.99
C ALA A 284 17.10 -4.62 -4.68
N ALA A 285 16.77 -3.43 -4.14
CA ALA A 285 17.14 -2.12 -4.72
C ALA A 285 16.86 -2.07 -6.24
N SER A 286 15.69 -2.56 -6.65
CA SER A 286 15.29 -2.67 -8.03
C SER A 286 13.86 -2.19 -8.26
N ILE A 287 13.56 -1.82 -9.49
CA ILE A 287 12.20 -1.48 -9.93
C ILE A 287 11.80 -2.47 -11.03
N THR A 288 10.60 -3.01 -10.93
CA THR A 288 10.02 -3.87 -11.96
C THR A 288 8.85 -3.18 -12.63
N PHE A 289 8.85 -3.17 -13.97
CA PHE A 289 7.72 -2.72 -14.78
C PHE A 289 6.98 -3.92 -15.35
N VAL A 290 5.67 -3.87 -15.34
CA VAL A 290 4.77 -4.86 -15.92
C VAL A 290 3.73 -4.13 -16.75
N ASP A 291 3.80 -4.25 -18.09
CA ASP A 291 2.78 -3.69 -18.96
C ASP A 291 1.54 -4.62 -18.88
N LEU A 292 0.43 -4.09 -18.36
CA LEU A 292 -0.82 -4.84 -18.16
C LEU A 292 -1.55 -5.01 -19.50
N PRO A 293 -2.32 -6.10 -19.67
CA PRO A 293 -3.08 -6.35 -20.89
C PRO A 293 -4.22 -5.34 -21.10
#